data_0012fb4b66998a31d168cc3da1061006
#
_entry.id   0012fb4b66998a31d168cc3da1061006
#
_cell.length_a   1.000
_cell.length_b   1.000
_cell.length_c   1.000
_cell.angle_alpha   90.00
_cell.angle_beta   90.00
_cell.angle_gamma   90.00
#
_symmetry.space_group_name_H-M   'P 1'
#
loop_
_entity.id
_entity.type
_entity.pdbx_description
1 polymer ?
#
loop_
_entity_poly.entity_id
_entity_poly.type
_entity_poly.pdbx_seq_one_letter_code
_entity_poly.pdbx_strand_id
1 'polypeptide(L)'
;MSILHFITLQSENGFLGLTAFDPENANSNLVNAGGQPCGIKKGGATFDSAFSFALIRGGHVDACVLGGLEVDQEANLANWMVPGKMVPGIGGAMDLVTGAKKVIIGMEHCAKSGSSKILKKCTLPLTASKKVAMVVTELAVFNFIEGRLVLKEHAPHVDLETIKAKTEADFIVADDFKEMQISQKGL
;
A
#
# COMPACT_ATOMS: atom_id res chain seq x y z
N MET A 1 0.93 -23.22 8.97
CA MET A 1 -0.37 -22.81 8.37
C MET A 1 -0.20 -21.35 7.94
N SER A 2 -0.31 -21.05 6.63
CA SER A 2 -0.05 -19.68 6.12
C SER A 2 -1.15 -18.74 6.61
N ILE A 3 -0.78 -17.54 7.07
CA ILE A 3 -1.69 -16.43 7.47
C ILE A 3 -2.69 -16.11 6.34
N LEU A 4 -2.32 -16.34 5.08
CA LEU A 4 -3.16 -16.11 3.91
C LEU A 4 -4.49 -16.89 3.89
N HIS A 5 -4.64 -17.94 4.69
CA HIS A 5 -5.91 -18.68 4.80
C HIS A 5 -7.02 -17.91 5.49
N PHE A 6 -6.68 -16.86 6.25
CA PHE A 6 -7.65 -16.03 6.99
C PHE A 6 -7.93 -14.69 6.30
N ILE A 7 -7.22 -14.38 5.22
CA ILE A 7 -7.40 -13.12 4.47
C ILE A 7 -8.28 -13.37 3.25
N THR A 8 -9.28 -12.53 3.07
CA THR A 8 -10.06 -12.45 1.83
C THR A 8 -9.64 -11.19 1.09
N LEU A 9 -9.04 -11.37 -0.09
CA LEU A 9 -8.63 -10.27 -0.94
C LEU A 9 -9.83 -9.78 -1.77
N GLN A 10 -10.02 -8.48 -1.82
CA GLN A 10 -10.94 -7.79 -2.72
C GLN A 10 -10.13 -7.12 -3.84
N SER A 11 -10.66 -7.14 -5.04
CA SER A 11 -10.24 -6.28 -6.13
C SER A 11 -11.31 -5.20 -6.34
N GLU A 12 -10.92 -3.91 -6.32
CA GLU A 12 -11.90 -2.82 -6.34
C GLU A 12 -12.71 -2.76 -7.64
N ASN A 13 -12.21 -3.36 -8.73
CA ASN A 13 -12.92 -3.48 -10.00
C ASN A 13 -14.14 -4.43 -9.96
N GLY A 14 -14.33 -5.22 -8.88
CA GLY A 14 -15.62 -5.86 -8.64
C GLY A 14 -15.61 -7.34 -8.25
N PHE A 15 -14.68 -7.81 -7.38
CA PHE A 15 -14.82 -9.17 -6.85
C PHE A 15 -14.09 -9.38 -5.51
N LEU A 16 -14.54 -10.41 -4.79
CA LEU A 16 -13.94 -10.95 -3.56
C LEU A 16 -13.33 -12.33 -3.81
N GLY A 17 -12.24 -12.63 -3.13
CA GLY A 17 -11.59 -13.92 -3.21
C GLY A 17 -10.51 -14.00 -4.29
N LEU A 18 -9.83 -12.89 -4.57
CA LEU A 18 -8.68 -12.84 -5.47
C LEU A 18 -7.62 -13.88 -5.07
N THR A 19 -7.12 -14.62 -6.07
CA THR A 19 -6.00 -15.56 -5.95
C THR A 19 -5.00 -15.35 -7.09
N ALA A 20 -3.86 -16.04 -7.00
CA ALA A 20 -2.92 -16.11 -8.11
C ALA A 20 -3.59 -16.66 -9.38
N PHE A 21 -3.05 -16.25 -10.53
CA PHE A 21 -3.47 -16.77 -11.83
C PHE A 21 -3.15 -18.27 -11.93
N ASP A 22 -4.15 -19.06 -12.38
CA ASP A 22 -4.01 -20.46 -12.70
C ASP A 22 -4.24 -20.67 -14.20
N PRO A 23 -3.20 -21.00 -14.97
CA PRO A 23 -3.33 -21.19 -16.43
C PRO A 23 -4.32 -22.29 -16.83
N GLU A 24 -4.50 -23.32 -15.99
CA GLU A 24 -5.42 -24.44 -16.28
C GLU A 24 -6.90 -24.04 -16.13
N ASN A 25 -7.17 -23.04 -15.29
CA ASN A 25 -8.52 -22.53 -15.02
C ASN A 25 -8.65 -21.05 -15.37
N ALA A 26 -7.90 -20.58 -16.36
CA ALA A 26 -7.85 -19.18 -16.76
C ALA A 26 -9.20 -18.69 -17.28
N ASN A 27 -9.64 -17.53 -16.76
CA ASN A 27 -10.76 -16.78 -17.29
C ASN A 27 -10.25 -15.42 -17.80
N SER A 28 -10.28 -15.21 -19.11
CA SER A 28 -9.81 -13.99 -19.76
C SER A 28 -10.55 -12.71 -19.32
N ASN A 29 -11.74 -12.86 -18.75
CA ASN A 29 -12.55 -11.76 -18.24
C ASN A 29 -12.24 -11.42 -16.77
N LEU A 30 -11.39 -12.21 -16.12
CA LEU A 30 -11.03 -12.00 -14.72
C LEU A 30 -9.63 -11.38 -14.62
N VAL A 31 -9.61 -10.08 -14.36
CA VAL A 31 -8.38 -9.31 -14.15
C VAL A 31 -8.43 -8.59 -12.81
N ASN A 32 -7.27 -8.45 -12.17
CA ASN A 32 -7.16 -7.66 -10.95
C ASN A 32 -7.22 -6.15 -11.25
N ALA A 33 -7.21 -5.33 -10.22
CA ALA A 33 -7.22 -3.87 -10.32
C ALA A 33 -6.05 -3.27 -11.14
N GLY A 34 -4.95 -4.00 -11.27
CA GLY A 34 -3.80 -3.64 -12.13
C GLY A 34 -3.92 -4.14 -13.57
N GLY A 35 -5.07 -4.72 -13.98
CA GLY A 35 -5.27 -5.25 -15.33
C GLY A 35 -4.55 -6.58 -15.62
N GLN A 36 -4.01 -7.23 -14.60
CA GLN A 36 -3.31 -8.51 -14.76
C GLN A 36 -4.27 -9.69 -14.58
N PRO A 37 -4.11 -10.79 -15.35
CA PRO A 37 -4.88 -12.00 -15.14
C PRO A 37 -4.75 -12.52 -13.71
N CYS A 38 -5.87 -12.97 -13.16
CA CYS A 38 -5.90 -13.50 -11.79
C CYS A 38 -6.96 -14.61 -11.67
N GLY A 39 -6.99 -15.27 -10.52
CA GLY A 39 -7.97 -16.29 -10.18
C GLY A 39 -8.95 -15.79 -9.12
N ILE A 40 -10.03 -16.55 -8.95
CA ILE A 40 -10.99 -16.37 -7.86
C ILE A 40 -11.13 -17.70 -7.11
N LYS A 41 -11.01 -17.66 -5.79
CA LYS A 41 -11.15 -18.86 -4.97
C LYS A 41 -12.58 -19.35 -4.93
N LYS A 42 -12.78 -20.66 -4.66
CA LYS A 42 -14.11 -21.22 -4.42
C LYS A 42 -14.83 -20.46 -3.29
N GLY A 43 -16.05 -20.02 -3.53
CA GLY A 43 -16.82 -19.17 -2.63
C GLY A 43 -16.54 -17.67 -2.80
N GLY A 44 -15.69 -17.28 -3.76
CA GLY A 44 -15.56 -15.89 -4.17
C GLY A 44 -16.81 -15.40 -4.88
N ALA A 45 -16.96 -14.07 -4.99
CA ALA A 45 -18.11 -13.43 -5.60
C ALA A 45 -17.67 -12.30 -6.53
N THR A 46 -18.36 -12.14 -7.65
CA THR A 46 -18.20 -11.02 -8.58
C THR A 46 -19.41 -10.10 -8.50
N PHE A 47 -19.20 -8.81 -8.67
CA PHE A 47 -20.22 -7.78 -8.61
C PHE A 47 -19.77 -6.56 -9.44
N ASP A 48 -20.68 -5.64 -9.67
CA ASP A 48 -20.35 -4.41 -10.39
C ASP A 48 -19.46 -3.46 -9.55
N SER A 49 -18.86 -2.49 -10.23
CA SER A 49 -17.96 -1.53 -9.59
C SER A 49 -18.68 -0.65 -8.59
N ALA A 50 -19.96 -0.33 -8.79
CA ALA A 50 -20.73 0.50 -7.86
C ALA A 50 -20.88 -0.20 -6.51
N PHE A 51 -21.19 -1.50 -6.51
CA PHE A 51 -21.26 -2.31 -5.30
C PHE A 51 -19.88 -2.47 -4.64
N SER A 52 -18.83 -2.67 -5.45
CA SER A 52 -17.46 -2.74 -4.93
C SER A 52 -17.08 -1.46 -4.15
N PHE A 53 -17.29 -0.30 -4.74
CA PHE A 53 -17.03 0.97 -4.07
C PHE A 53 -17.96 1.25 -2.90
N ALA A 54 -19.21 0.75 -2.93
CA ALA A 54 -20.10 0.81 -1.76
C ALA A 54 -19.55 0.03 -0.58
N LEU A 55 -18.97 -1.15 -0.80
CA LEU A 55 -18.28 -1.92 0.25
C LEU A 55 -17.10 -1.15 0.84
N ILE A 56 -16.28 -0.52 -0.02
CA ILE A 56 -15.13 0.29 0.42
C ILE A 56 -15.61 1.48 1.24
N ARG A 57 -16.50 2.31 0.71
CA ARG A 57 -17.04 3.52 1.36
C ARG A 57 -17.81 3.20 2.64
N GLY A 58 -18.46 2.03 2.68
CA GLY A 58 -19.18 1.53 3.85
C GLY A 58 -18.27 1.04 4.99
N GLY A 59 -16.93 1.09 4.82
CA GLY A 59 -15.99 0.66 5.87
C GLY A 59 -15.88 -0.85 6.04
N HIS A 60 -16.27 -1.63 5.02
CA HIS A 60 -16.21 -3.10 5.06
C HIS A 60 -14.85 -3.68 4.67
N VAL A 61 -13.88 -2.83 4.31
CA VAL A 61 -12.51 -3.22 3.98
C VAL A 61 -11.60 -2.92 5.17
N ASP A 62 -10.99 -3.95 5.75
CA ASP A 62 -10.15 -3.81 6.95
C ASP A 62 -8.81 -3.14 6.64
N ALA A 63 -8.21 -3.42 5.47
CA ALA A 63 -6.98 -2.77 5.04
C ALA A 63 -6.93 -2.64 3.51
N CYS A 64 -6.35 -1.55 3.03
CA CYS A 64 -5.95 -1.41 1.63
C CYS A 64 -4.44 -1.23 1.50
N VAL A 65 -3.87 -1.74 0.41
CA VAL A 65 -2.46 -1.54 0.05
C VAL A 65 -2.41 -0.73 -1.24
N LEU A 66 -1.75 0.40 -1.22
CA LEU A 66 -1.63 1.32 -2.35
C LEU A 66 -0.17 1.66 -2.61
N GLY A 67 0.15 1.98 -3.86
CA GLY A 67 1.41 2.61 -4.22
C GLY A 67 1.48 4.06 -3.76
N GLY A 68 2.69 4.58 -3.52
CA GLY A 68 2.94 5.95 -3.14
C GLY A 68 3.99 6.63 -4.02
N LEU A 69 3.80 7.91 -4.31
CA LEU A 69 4.84 8.80 -4.86
C LEU A 69 5.58 9.49 -3.73
N GLU A 70 4.84 10.04 -2.77
CA GLU A 70 5.35 10.67 -1.55
C GLU A 70 4.42 10.36 -0.37
N VAL A 71 5.02 10.19 0.81
CA VAL A 71 4.33 10.19 2.11
C VAL A 71 5.07 11.15 3.02
N ASP A 72 4.37 11.92 3.85
CA ASP A 72 5.03 12.79 4.81
C ASP A 72 4.82 12.39 6.27
N GLN A 73 5.56 13.03 7.17
CA GLN A 73 5.54 12.74 8.60
C GLN A 73 4.20 13.00 9.29
N GLU A 74 3.26 13.69 8.61
CA GLU A 74 1.89 13.93 9.07
C GLU A 74 0.88 12.91 8.54
N ALA A 75 1.37 11.79 7.95
CA ALA A 75 0.54 10.72 7.36
C ALA A 75 -0.26 11.15 6.12
N ASN A 76 0.20 12.18 5.41
CA ASN A 76 -0.37 12.58 4.13
C ASN A 76 0.18 11.68 3.02
N LEU A 77 -0.62 11.46 1.97
CA LEU A 77 -0.29 10.65 0.80
C LEU A 77 -0.44 11.46 -0.47
N ALA A 78 0.57 11.40 -1.35
CA ALA A 78 0.47 11.81 -2.74
C ALA A 78 0.81 10.61 -3.63
N ASN A 79 -0.11 10.18 -4.50
CA ASN A 79 0.09 9.00 -5.35
C ASN A 79 -0.56 9.06 -6.73
N TRP A 80 -1.09 10.20 -7.17
CA TRP A 80 -1.89 10.24 -8.38
C TRP A 80 -1.37 11.14 -9.49
N MET A 81 -0.52 12.11 -9.17
CA MET A 81 -0.06 13.10 -10.15
C MET A 81 1.35 13.58 -9.85
N VAL A 82 2.14 13.73 -10.91
CA VAL A 82 3.37 14.53 -10.91
C VAL A 82 3.15 15.70 -11.87
N PRO A 83 3.18 16.97 -11.39
CA PRO A 83 2.99 18.13 -12.24
C PRO A 83 3.90 18.14 -13.49
N GLY A 84 3.34 18.48 -14.64
CA GLY A 84 4.07 18.51 -15.92
C GLY A 84 4.31 17.14 -16.56
N LYS A 85 3.82 16.04 -15.97
CA LYS A 85 3.82 14.70 -16.56
C LYS A 85 2.40 14.23 -16.85
N MET A 86 2.28 13.11 -17.60
CA MET A 86 0.99 12.49 -17.84
C MET A 86 0.33 12.10 -16.51
N VAL A 87 -0.96 12.45 -16.37
CA VAL A 87 -1.78 12.13 -15.20
C VAL A 87 -2.64 10.92 -15.56
N PRO A 88 -2.37 9.73 -15.04
CA PRO A 88 -3.15 8.52 -15.34
C PRO A 88 -4.57 8.57 -14.74
N GLY A 89 -4.85 9.55 -13.90
CA GLY A 89 -6.08 9.67 -13.13
C GLY A 89 -5.93 9.16 -11.71
N ILE A 90 -6.83 9.61 -10.83
CA ILE A 90 -6.77 9.24 -9.40
C ILE A 90 -7.31 7.83 -9.15
N GLY A 91 -8.10 7.29 -10.10
CA GLY A 91 -8.75 5.97 -9.94
C GLY A 91 -9.56 5.88 -8.66
N GLY A 92 -9.58 4.69 -8.06
CA GLY A 92 -10.25 4.41 -6.78
C GLY A 92 -9.46 4.81 -5.53
N ALA A 93 -8.29 5.43 -5.67
CA ALA A 93 -7.38 5.68 -4.54
C ALA A 93 -8.03 6.52 -3.43
N MET A 94 -8.81 7.58 -3.78
CA MET A 94 -9.48 8.42 -2.78
C MET A 94 -10.54 7.64 -1.99
N ASP A 95 -11.28 6.75 -2.63
CA ASP A 95 -12.28 5.92 -1.97
C ASP A 95 -11.62 4.90 -1.04
N LEU A 96 -10.55 4.26 -1.50
CA LEU A 96 -9.78 3.29 -0.72
C LEU A 96 -9.16 3.92 0.53
N VAL A 97 -8.50 5.07 0.41
CA VAL A 97 -7.88 5.75 1.57
C VAL A 97 -8.92 6.34 2.54
N THR A 98 -10.14 6.58 2.08
CA THR A 98 -11.20 7.14 2.91
C THR A 98 -12.01 6.04 3.59
N GLY A 99 -12.27 4.95 2.88
CA GLY A 99 -13.18 3.89 3.33
C GLY A 99 -12.50 2.72 4.03
N ALA A 100 -11.25 2.37 3.71
CA ALA A 100 -10.55 1.29 4.39
C ALA A 100 -10.17 1.70 5.82
N LYS A 101 -10.26 0.75 6.76
CA LYS A 101 -9.92 1.00 8.18
C LYS A 101 -8.42 1.22 8.38
N LYS A 102 -7.56 0.60 7.55
CA LYS A 102 -6.11 0.75 7.59
C LYS A 102 -5.55 0.98 6.19
N VAL A 103 -4.79 2.05 6.01
CA VAL A 103 -4.14 2.39 4.74
C VAL A 103 -2.66 2.06 4.85
N ILE A 104 -2.20 1.14 4.01
CA ILE A 104 -0.81 0.69 3.92
C ILE A 104 -0.24 1.16 2.59
N ILE A 105 0.89 1.83 2.62
CA ILE A 105 1.58 2.30 1.41
C ILE A 105 2.80 1.44 1.16
N GLY A 106 2.85 0.79 -0.01
CA GLY A 106 4.02 0.08 -0.52
C GLY A 106 4.71 0.92 -1.59
N MET A 107 5.95 1.33 -1.38
CA MET A 107 6.66 2.18 -2.34
C MET A 107 8.17 2.05 -2.20
N GLU A 108 8.93 2.48 -3.22
CA GLU A 108 10.38 2.66 -3.09
C GLU A 108 10.67 3.78 -2.08
N HIS A 109 11.71 3.58 -1.26
CA HIS A 109 12.12 4.54 -0.23
C HIS A 109 12.62 5.87 -0.82
N CYS A 110 13.36 5.77 -1.91
CA CYS A 110 13.92 6.91 -2.61
C CYS A 110 13.46 6.95 -4.07
N ALA A 111 13.49 8.13 -4.66
CA ALA A 111 13.36 8.31 -6.10
C ALA A 111 14.64 7.83 -6.82
N LYS A 112 14.57 7.68 -8.14
CA LYS A 112 15.75 7.33 -8.99
C LYS A 112 16.92 8.30 -8.85
N SER A 113 16.64 9.55 -8.45
CA SER A 113 17.65 10.57 -8.13
C SER A 113 18.38 10.35 -6.80
N GLY A 114 17.89 9.42 -5.96
CA GLY A 114 18.36 9.21 -4.61
C GLY A 114 17.65 10.08 -3.54
N SER A 115 16.78 11.00 -3.93
CA SER A 115 16.01 11.81 -2.98
C SER A 115 14.96 10.98 -2.25
N SER A 116 14.74 11.28 -0.97
CA SER A 116 13.71 10.61 -0.15
C SER A 116 12.32 10.80 -0.75
N LYS A 117 11.48 9.78 -0.57
CA LYS A 117 10.03 9.86 -0.83
C LYS A 117 9.21 9.87 0.49
N ILE A 118 9.91 9.73 1.62
CA ILE A 118 9.33 9.90 2.97
C ILE A 118 9.80 11.26 3.49
N LEU A 119 8.91 12.25 3.43
CA LEU A 119 9.25 13.67 3.51
C LEU A 119 8.75 14.30 4.81
N LYS A 120 9.30 15.47 5.17
CA LYS A 120 8.70 16.33 6.20
C LYS A 120 7.34 16.83 5.79
N LYS A 121 7.19 17.15 4.49
CA LYS A 121 5.92 17.58 3.90
C LYS A 121 5.87 17.18 2.42
N CYS A 122 4.77 16.58 2.00
CA CYS A 122 4.56 16.24 0.60
C CYS A 122 4.66 17.49 -0.29
N THR A 123 5.36 17.35 -1.41
CA THR A 123 5.52 18.40 -2.43
C THR A 123 4.54 18.24 -3.58
N LEU A 124 4.06 17.01 -3.79
CA LEU A 124 3.09 16.68 -4.82
C LEU A 124 1.65 16.85 -4.32
N PRO A 125 0.68 17.02 -5.24
CA PRO A 125 -0.74 17.11 -4.88
C PRO A 125 -1.21 15.90 -4.09
N LEU A 126 -1.83 16.15 -2.94
CA LEU A 126 -2.27 15.11 -2.03
C LEU A 126 -3.43 14.30 -2.61
N THR A 127 -3.40 13.00 -2.35
CA THR A 127 -4.53 12.08 -2.51
C THR A 127 -5.36 12.04 -1.23
N ALA A 128 -4.68 12.05 -0.08
CA ALA A 128 -5.35 12.01 1.22
C ALA A 128 -4.48 12.70 2.29
N SER A 129 -5.15 13.28 3.28
CA SER A 129 -4.50 13.90 4.44
C SER A 129 -4.73 13.07 5.69
N LYS A 130 -3.65 12.78 6.44
CA LYS A 130 -3.64 12.09 7.74
C LYS A 130 -4.35 10.72 7.73
N LYS A 131 -4.17 9.96 6.63
CA LYS A 131 -4.83 8.67 6.43
C LYS A 131 -3.88 7.48 6.40
N VAL A 132 -2.59 7.70 6.14
CA VAL A 132 -1.61 6.61 6.09
C VAL A 132 -1.41 6.01 7.49
N ALA A 133 -1.57 4.70 7.61
CA ALA A 133 -1.32 3.98 8.85
C ALA A 133 0.06 3.30 8.87
N MET A 134 0.56 2.91 7.70
CA MET A 134 1.84 2.20 7.57
C MET A 134 2.48 2.50 6.22
N VAL A 135 3.80 2.62 6.20
CA VAL A 135 4.62 2.68 4.99
C VAL A 135 5.60 1.51 4.99
N VAL A 136 5.63 0.76 3.90
CA VAL A 136 6.54 -0.36 3.67
C VAL A 136 7.39 -0.02 2.46
N THR A 137 8.70 -0.08 2.63
CA THR A 137 9.67 0.13 1.56
C THR A 137 10.66 -1.04 1.51
N GLU A 138 11.53 -1.04 0.52
CA GLU A 138 12.64 -2.01 0.44
C GLU A 138 13.67 -1.84 1.56
N LEU A 139 13.65 -0.73 2.29
CA LEU A 139 14.59 -0.46 3.38
C LEU A 139 13.98 -0.61 4.78
N ALA A 140 12.70 -0.27 4.95
CA ALA A 140 12.12 -0.10 6.27
C ALA A 140 10.59 -0.23 6.28
N VAL A 141 10.04 -0.50 7.48
CA VAL A 141 8.63 -0.38 7.79
C VAL A 141 8.43 0.71 8.83
N PHE A 142 7.56 1.65 8.50
CA PHE A 142 7.12 2.71 9.41
C PHE A 142 5.64 2.57 9.71
N ASN A 143 5.27 2.86 10.96
CA ASN A 143 3.88 3.01 11.37
C ASN A 143 3.60 4.45 11.80
N PHE A 144 2.38 4.90 11.60
CA PHE A 144 1.90 6.12 12.25
C PHE A 144 1.21 5.74 13.56
N ILE A 145 1.80 6.15 14.68
CA ILE A 145 1.31 5.88 16.04
C ILE A 145 1.13 7.22 16.74
N GLU A 146 -0.09 7.50 17.19
CA GLU A 146 -0.43 8.79 17.85
C GLU A 146 0.01 10.02 17.05
N GLY A 147 -0.14 9.94 15.72
CA GLY A 147 0.22 11.04 14.81
C GLY A 147 1.72 11.21 14.56
N ARG A 148 2.56 10.29 15.02
CA ARG A 148 4.02 10.32 14.82
C ARG A 148 4.46 9.17 13.92
N LEU A 149 5.46 9.44 13.07
CA LEU A 149 6.13 8.44 12.24
C LEU A 149 7.09 7.63 13.11
N VAL A 150 6.89 6.32 13.18
CA VAL A 150 7.64 5.39 14.04
C VAL A 150 8.26 4.29 13.18
N LEU A 151 9.59 4.19 13.19
CA LEU A 151 10.33 3.12 12.52
C LEU A 151 10.19 1.82 13.32
N LYS A 152 9.62 0.79 12.69
CA LYS A 152 9.34 -0.51 13.32
C LYS A 152 10.28 -1.61 12.88
N GLU A 153 10.62 -1.65 11.59
CA GLU A 153 11.44 -2.72 11.05
C GLU A 153 12.42 -2.18 10.00
N HIS A 154 13.56 -2.85 9.86
CA HIS A 154 14.54 -2.62 8.80
C HIS A 154 14.70 -3.85 7.92
N ALA A 155 15.04 -3.66 6.66
CA ALA A 155 15.36 -4.76 5.77
C ALA A 155 16.65 -5.46 6.19
N PRO A 156 16.84 -6.75 5.89
CA PRO A 156 18.12 -7.44 6.10
C PRO A 156 19.29 -6.65 5.49
N HIS A 157 20.40 -6.56 6.22
CA HIS A 157 21.62 -5.85 5.81
C HIS A 157 21.49 -4.31 5.68
N VAL A 158 20.39 -3.72 6.13
CA VAL A 158 20.20 -2.25 6.18
C VAL A 158 20.31 -1.79 7.62
N ASP A 159 21.26 -0.92 7.90
CA ASP A 159 21.45 -0.34 9.23
C ASP A 159 20.59 0.93 9.46
N LEU A 160 20.47 1.32 10.72
CA LEU A 160 19.68 2.48 11.12
C LEU A 160 20.23 3.79 10.52
N GLU A 161 21.54 3.93 10.38
CA GLU A 161 22.17 5.15 9.84
C GLU A 161 21.86 5.31 8.35
N THR A 162 21.80 4.21 7.60
CA THR A 162 21.35 4.21 6.21
C THR A 162 19.89 4.68 6.10
N ILE A 163 19.01 4.21 6.99
CA ILE A 163 17.60 4.63 6.99
C ILE A 163 17.48 6.12 7.31
N LYS A 164 18.22 6.60 8.35
CA LYS A 164 18.24 8.01 8.70
C LYS A 164 18.74 8.89 7.55
N ALA A 165 19.81 8.49 6.88
CA ALA A 165 20.39 9.26 5.78
C ALA A 165 19.46 9.35 4.56
N LYS A 166 18.56 8.36 4.38
CA LYS A 166 17.65 8.26 3.25
C LYS A 166 16.23 8.73 3.55
N THR A 167 15.90 9.06 4.79
CA THR A 167 14.58 9.52 5.22
C THR A 167 14.65 11.00 5.57
N GLU A 168 13.90 11.84 4.85
CA GLU A 168 13.84 13.28 5.16
C GLU A 168 12.93 13.57 6.34
N ALA A 169 11.86 12.80 6.51
CA ALA A 169 10.91 12.94 7.61
C ALA A 169 11.57 12.72 8.97
N ASP A 170 11.12 13.45 9.97
CA ASP A 170 11.47 13.18 11.36
C ASP A 170 10.71 11.94 11.84
N PHE A 171 11.40 10.99 12.47
CA PHE A 171 10.80 9.76 12.98
C PHE A 171 11.37 9.30 14.31
N ILE A 172 10.65 8.44 14.99
CA ILE A 172 11.05 7.81 16.26
C ILE A 172 11.38 6.36 15.95
N VAL A 173 12.45 5.83 16.57
CA VAL A 173 12.73 4.39 16.54
C VAL A 173 11.93 3.70 17.64
N ALA A 174 11.19 2.65 17.28
CA ALA A 174 10.39 1.89 18.23
C ALA A 174 11.27 1.10 19.21
N ASP A 175 10.80 0.89 20.44
CA ASP A 175 11.48 0.06 21.43
C ASP A 175 11.61 -1.41 20.97
N ASP A 176 10.65 -1.89 20.16
CA ASP A 176 10.61 -3.23 19.57
C ASP A 176 11.14 -3.25 18.11
N PHE A 177 12.01 -2.30 17.75
CA PHE A 177 12.67 -2.23 16.45
C PHE A 177 13.42 -3.52 16.13
N LYS A 178 13.20 -4.08 14.95
CA LYS A 178 13.71 -5.39 14.55
C LYS A 178 13.93 -5.50 13.05
N GLU A 179 14.58 -6.59 12.64
CA GLU A 179 14.69 -6.95 11.23
C GLU A 179 13.37 -7.50 10.67
N MET A 180 13.03 -7.14 9.42
CA MET A 180 11.89 -7.66 8.70
C MET A 180 12.00 -9.17 8.49
N GLN A 181 10.89 -9.87 8.66
CA GLN A 181 10.77 -11.25 8.23
C GLN A 181 10.38 -11.31 6.75
N ILE A 182 11.35 -11.58 5.89
CA ILE A 182 11.12 -11.73 4.45
C ILE A 182 10.89 -13.20 4.14
N SER A 183 9.75 -13.53 3.51
CA SER A 183 9.50 -14.89 3.03
C SER A 183 10.45 -15.23 1.88
N GLN A 184 11.21 -16.32 2.03
CA GLN A 184 12.08 -16.82 0.96
C GLN A 184 11.30 -17.53 -0.17
N LYS A 185 10.00 -17.75 -0.02
CA LYS A 185 9.15 -18.24 -1.10
C LYS A 185 8.77 -17.07 -1.98
N GLY A 186 9.41 -17.01 -3.15
CA GLY A 186 9.02 -16.10 -4.22
C GLY A 186 7.51 -16.22 -4.50
N LEU A 187 6.95 -15.10 -4.89
CA LEU A 187 5.58 -15.00 -5.42
C LEU A 187 5.43 -15.80 -6.70
#